data_2d9606a999155f38069faa14226e2238
#
_entry.id   2d9606a999155f38069faa14226e2238
#
_cell.length_a   1.000
_cell.length_b   1.000
_cell.length_c   1.000
_cell.angle_alpha   90.00
_cell.angle_beta   90.00
_cell.angle_gamma   90.00
#
_symmetry.space_group_name_H-M   'P 1'
#
loop_
_entity.id
_entity.type
_entity.pdbx_description
1 polymer ?
#
loop_
_entity_poly.entity_id
_entity_poly.type
_entity_poly.pdbx_seq_one_letter_code
_entity_poly.pdbx_strand_id
1 'polypeptide(L)'
;MRYLLYFAIIVIFILFYYYYLSFNPHNVEKMENLGSDLVGSNPRGKGENSPFLRTKIWENVLAKYGNMQAEAIFPKTYILPKDNALFLKEETSHKEYIAKTLYSGGRVGVFLYEPSMKKNLQDFAVIQEYIGNPLLINGFKFDTRLFMVVDCKKGAFLYKPGYNVYTAKRFQYKSKDRERKINQAYAGDDHYDIHNLPRTTSELFMYHVPYDQIIYDVAMKLRKIILATPTDICPMKTSIYGVDMEILDNFDSKIIEINSKPSTRFKKTPWKNELTRALRDEMGSYDSSNWIQIAEPCSLTKSVGQKQ
;
A
#
# COMPACT_ATOMS: atom_id res chain seq x y z
N MET A 1 36.40 -27.47 -36.49
CA MET A 1 35.11 -28.19 -36.49
C MET A 1 34.72 -28.79 -35.12
N ARG A 2 35.64 -29.50 -34.42
CA ARG A 2 35.30 -30.10 -33.10
C ARG A 2 34.92 -29.07 -32.01
N TYR A 3 35.52 -27.91 -31.93
CA TYR A 3 35.21 -26.89 -30.92
C TYR A 3 33.83 -26.23 -31.13
N LEU A 4 33.39 -26.08 -32.37
CA LEU A 4 32.04 -25.58 -32.70
C LEU A 4 30.94 -26.55 -32.24
N LEU A 5 31.22 -27.85 -32.34
CA LEU A 5 30.26 -28.90 -31.89
C LEU A 5 30.14 -28.89 -30.36
N TYR A 6 31.25 -28.73 -29.61
CA TYR A 6 31.24 -28.63 -28.15
C TYR A 6 30.49 -27.38 -27.67
N PHE A 7 30.73 -26.24 -28.35
CA PHE A 7 30.04 -25.02 -28.02
C PHE A 7 28.50 -25.11 -28.25
N ALA A 8 28.10 -25.72 -29.37
CA ALA A 8 26.69 -25.96 -29.66
C ALA A 8 26.02 -26.89 -28.63
N ILE A 9 26.72 -27.95 -28.18
CA ILE A 9 26.22 -28.85 -27.16
C ILE A 9 26.04 -28.13 -25.82
N ILE A 10 26.99 -27.28 -25.41
CA ILE A 10 26.91 -26.51 -24.16
C ILE A 10 25.72 -25.52 -24.23
N VAL A 11 25.53 -24.83 -25.34
CA VAL A 11 24.40 -23.90 -25.51
C VAL A 11 23.07 -24.64 -25.46
N ILE A 12 22.97 -25.82 -26.08
CA ILE A 12 21.75 -26.66 -26.00
C ILE A 12 21.49 -27.13 -24.56
N PHE A 13 22.52 -27.54 -23.81
CA PHE A 13 22.36 -27.92 -22.41
C PHE A 13 21.92 -26.75 -21.53
N ILE A 14 22.45 -25.55 -21.76
CA ILE A 14 22.04 -24.34 -21.04
C ILE A 14 20.58 -23.99 -21.38
N LEU A 15 20.19 -24.05 -22.64
CA LEU A 15 18.79 -23.80 -23.06
C LEU A 15 17.83 -24.87 -22.51
N PHE A 16 18.26 -26.14 -22.48
CA PHE A 16 17.46 -27.23 -21.90
C PHE A 16 17.35 -27.09 -20.39
N TYR A 17 18.40 -26.64 -19.68
CA TYR A 17 18.39 -26.36 -18.26
C TYR A 17 17.46 -25.19 -17.91
N TYR A 18 17.50 -24.10 -18.69
CA TYR A 18 16.57 -22.96 -18.55
C TYR A 18 15.12 -23.38 -18.88
N TYR A 19 14.93 -24.18 -19.91
CA TYR A 19 13.61 -24.74 -20.25
C TYR A 19 13.08 -25.65 -19.15
N TYR A 20 13.93 -26.52 -18.59
CA TYR A 20 13.59 -27.41 -17.49
C TYR A 20 13.23 -26.62 -16.21
N LEU A 21 13.95 -25.56 -15.88
CA LEU A 21 13.63 -24.69 -14.75
C LEU A 21 12.34 -23.88 -14.97
N SER A 22 12.02 -23.54 -16.21
CA SER A 22 10.81 -22.78 -16.55
C SER A 22 9.54 -23.64 -16.63
N PHE A 23 9.69 -24.94 -16.91
CA PHE A 23 8.60 -25.90 -17.10
C PHE A 23 8.56 -27.05 -16.10
N ASN A 24 9.24 -26.92 -14.96
CA ASN A 24 9.12 -27.93 -13.92
C ASN A 24 7.71 -27.85 -13.29
N PRO A 25 6.83 -28.86 -13.48
CA PRO A 25 5.47 -28.86 -12.93
C PRO A 25 5.45 -28.73 -11.40
N HIS A 26 6.52 -29.11 -10.70
CA HIS A 26 6.67 -28.87 -9.27
C HIS A 26 6.71 -27.37 -8.89
N ASN A 27 7.06 -26.47 -9.83
CA ASN A 27 6.98 -25.04 -9.55
C ASN A 27 5.55 -24.50 -9.76
N VAL A 28 4.77 -25.12 -10.65
CA VAL A 28 3.35 -24.78 -10.84
C VAL A 28 2.52 -25.34 -9.68
N GLU A 29 2.77 -26.60 -9.28
CA GLU A 29 2.15 -27.21 -8.09
C GLU A 29 2.52 -26.48 -6.79
N LYS A 30 3.76 -25.95 -6.69
CA LYS A 30 4.18 -25.15 -5.56
C LYS A 30 3.51 -23.77 -5.55
N MET A 31 3.13 -23.20 -6.70
CA MET A 31 2.35 -21.98 -6.77
C MET A 31 0.85 -22.22 -6.52
N GLU A 32 0.30 -23.35 -6.96
CA GLU A 32 -1.08 -23.76 -6.64
C GLU A 32 -1.21 -24.18 -5.17
N ASN A 33 -0.23 -24.89 -4.62
CA ASN A 33 -0.18 -25.24 -3.20
C ASN A 33 0.14 -24.04 -2.30
N LEU A 34 0.87 -23.01 -2.79
CA LEU A 34 0.97 -21.74 -2.05
C LEU A 34 -0.39 -21.03 -1.93
N GLY A 35 -1.29 -21.21 -2.88
CA GLY A 35 -2.67 -20.72 -2.80
C GLY A 35 -3.48 -21.44 -1.71
N SER A 36 -3.33 -22.76 -1.59
CA SER A 36 -4.03 -23.58 -0.59
C SER A 36 -3.44 -23.45 0.82
N ASP A 37 -2.12 -23.33 0.95
CA ASP A 37 -1.44 -23.14 2.24
C ASP A 37 -1.62 -21.74 2.82
N LEU A 38 -1.90 -20.72 1.97
CA LEU A 38 -2.19 -19.37 2.41
C LEU A 38 -3.62 -19.19 2.98
N VAL A 39 -4.52 -20.11 2.67
CA VAL A 39 -5.88 -20.16 3.26
C VAL A 39 -5.87 -20.87 4.63
N GLY A 40 -4.87 -21.73 4.90
CA GLY A 40 -4.83 -22.57 6.09
C GLY A 40 -4.02 -22.06 7.29
N SER A 41 -3.16 -21.08 7.17
CA SER A 41 -2.38 -20.53 8.28
C SER A 41 -2.81 -19.13 8.65
N ASN A 42 -3.92 -19.02 9.37
CA ASN A 42 -4.29 -17.83 10.12
C ASN A 42 -3.21 -17.56 11.21
N PRO A 43 -2.29 -16.60 11.06
CA PRO A 43 -1.43 -16.20 12.16
C PRO A 43 -2.28 -15.40 13.12
N ARG A 44 -2.99 -16.14 14.00
CA ARG A 44 -3.87 -15.60 15.01
C ARG A 44 -3.21 -14.40 15.72
N GLY A 45 -3.88 -13.27 15.70
CA GLY A 45 -3.73 -12.25 16.72
C GLY A 45 -2.87 -11.03 16.44
N LYS A 46 -2.37 -10.75 15.22
CA LYS A 46 -1.46 -9.58 15.05
C LYS A 46 -2.05 -8.34 14.35
N GLY A 47 -3.29 -8.37 13.92
CA GLY A 47 -3.91 -7.24 13.20
C GLY A 47 -5.37 -6.96 13.52
N GLU A 48 -6.07 -7.89 14.17
CA GLU A 48 -7.54 -7.82 14.40
C GLU A 48 -7.97 -6.62 15.25
N ASN A 49 -7.09 -6.14 16.12
CA ASN A 49 -7.35 -5.01 17.02
C ASN A 49 -6.81 -3.68 16.52
N SER A 50 -6.30 -3.60 15.29
CA SER A 50 -5.85 -2.31 14.75
C SER A 50 -7.06 -1.39 14.54
N PRO A 51 -7.05 -0.15 15.07
CA PRO A 51 -8.09 0.83 14.80
C PRO A 51 -8.14 1.22 13.31
N PHE A 52 -7.05 0.99 12.59
CA PHE A 52 -6.90 1.26 11.16
C PHE A 52 -6.95 0.00 10.30
N LEU A 53 -7.71 -1.03 10.74
CA LEU A 53 -7.94 -2.22 9.93
C LEU A 53 -8.58 -1.82 8.59
N ARG A 54 -8.09 -2.37 7.51
CA ARG A 54 -8.46 -2.08 6.12
C ARG A 54 -9.98 -2.02 5.88
N THR A 55 -10.74 -2.95 6.47
CA THR A 55 -12.19 -2.98 6.36
C THR A 55 -12.86 -1.88 7.18
N LYS A 56 -12.36 -1.61 8.38
CA LYS A 56 -12.97 -0.67 9.32
C LYS A 56 -12.77 0.80 8.94
N ILE A 57 -11.59 1.16 8.41
CA ILE A 57 -11.32 2.57 8.09
C ILE A 57 -12.27 3.13 7.01
N TRP A 58 -12.56 2.33 5.98
CA TRP A 58 -13.54 2.69 4.96
C TRP A 58 -14.94 2.84 5.57
N GLU A 59 -15.41 1.82 6.31
CA GLU A 59 -16.76 1.82 6.91
C GLU A 59 -16.94 3.00 7.88
N ASN A 60 -15.94 3.29 8.71
CA ASN A 60 -16.00 4.39 9.67
C ASN A 60 -16.11 5.75 8.99
N VAL A 61 -15.31 5.98 7.95
CA VAL A 61 -15.34 7.25 7.19
C VAL A 61 -16.63 7.35 6.41
N LEU A 62 -17.08 6.26 5.78
CA LEU A 62 -18.35 6.19 5.05
C LEU A 62 -19.54 6.51 5.98
N ALA A 63 -19.59 5.88 7.14
CA ALA A 63 -20.66 6.08 8.11
C ALA A 63 -20.71 7.51 8.65
N LYS A 64 -19.55 8.15 8.83
CA LYS A 64 -19.48 9.50 9.41
C LYS A 64 -19.67 10.61 8.39
N TYR A 65 -19.13 10.44 7.18
CA TYR A 65 -19.02 11.54 6.20
C TYR A 65 -19.73 11.26 4.86
N GLY A 66 -20.23 10.04 4.65
CA GLY A 66 -20.91 9.62 3.42
C GLY A 66 -19.95 9.28 2.27
N ASN A 67 -20.54 8.75 1.19
CA ASN A 67 -19.81 8.20 0.03
C ASN A 67 -18.83 9.19 -0.59
N MET A 68 -19.27 10.42 -0.87
CA MET A 68 -18.46 11.43 -1.54
C MET A 68 -17.16 11.70 -0.79
N GLN A 69 -17.21 11.82 0.54
CA GLN A 69 -16.04 12.07 1.36
C GLN A 69 -15.17 10.81 1.52
N ALA A 70 -15.78 9.63 1.62
CA ALA A 70 -15.04 8.38 1.67
C ALA A 70 -14.26 8.16 0.36
N GLU A 71 -14.90 8.38 -0.78
CA GLU A 71 -14.26 8.29 -2.10
C GLU A 71 -13.24 9.41 -2.36
N ALA A 72 -13.37 10.58 -1.74
CA ALA A 72 -12.33 11.62 -1.77
C ALA A 72 -11.05 11.16 -1.06
N ILE A 73 -11.17 10.38 0.02
CA ILE A 73 -10.03 9.91 0.84
C ILE A 73 -9.42 8.63 0.28
N PHE A 74 -10.26 7.66 -0.10
CA PHE A 74 -9.86 6.32 -0.54
C PHE A 74 -10.34 6.05 -1.97
N PRO A 75 -9.75 5.11 -2.71
CA PRO A 75 -10.43 4.50 -3.84
C PRO A 75 -11.72 3.80 -3.37
N LYS A 76 -12.78 3.81 -4.19
CA LYS A 76 -14.05 3.15 -3.84
C LYS A 76 -13.81 1.71 -3.41
N THR A 77 -14.35 1.33 -2.27
CA THR A 77 -14.03 0.06 -1.60
C THR A 77 -15.32 -0.69 -1.26
N TYR A 78 -15.33 -1.99 -1.54
CA TYR A 78 -16.39 -2.93 -1.20
C TYR A 78 -15.86 -3.90 -0.14
N ILE A 79 -16.55 -4.01 0.97
CA ILE A 79 -16.19 -4.90 2.09
C ILE A 79 -16.87 -6.25 1.90
N LEU A 80 -16.10 -7.31 1.80
CA LEU A 80 -16.61 -8.64 1.58
C LEU A 80 -16.74 -9.44 2.89
N PRO A 81 -17.76 -10.29 3.01
CA PRO A 81 -18.83 -10.62 2.04
C PRO A 81 -20.00 -9.63 2.04
N LYS A 82 -20.02 -8.62 2.92
CA LYS A 82 -21.13 -7.70 3.13
C LYS A 82 -21.61 -7.02 1.85
N ASP A 83 -20.67 -6.54 1.05
CA ASP A 83 -20.94 -5.75 -0.17
C ASP A 83 -20.90 -6.59 -1.45
N ASN A 84 -20.92 -7.94 -1.38
CA ASN A 84 -20.87 -8.81 -2.56
C ASN A 84 -21.94 -8.44 -3.61
N ALA A 85 -23.18 -8.30 -3.19
CA ALA A 85 -24.29 -7.99 -4.09
C ALA A 85 -24.13 -6.60 -4.73
N LEU A 86 -23.67 -5.62 -3.94
CA LEU A 86 -23.41 -4.26 -4.42
C LEU A 86 -22.28 -4.27 -5.43
N PHE A 87 -21.15 -4.93 -5.13
CA PHE A 87 -20.02 -5.05 -6.04
C PHE A 87 -20.44 -5.68 -7.37
N LEU A 88 -21.11 -6.83 -7.33
CA LEU A 88 -21.55 -7.54 -8.53
C LEU A 88 -22.52 -6.72 -9.39
N LYS A 89 -23.30 -5.83 -8.79
CA LYS A 89 -24.20 -4.91 -9.49
C LYS A 89 -23.43 -3.74 -10.15
N GLU A 90 -22.39 -3.24 -9.50
CA GLU A 90 -21.64 -2.05 -9.92
C GLU A 90 -20.39 -2.36 -10.73
N GLU A 91 -19.95 -3.63 -10.74
CA GLU A 91 -18.81 -4.06 -11.52
C GLU A 91 -19.05 -3.83 -13.01
N THR A 92 -18.12 -3.16 -13.65
CA THR A 92 -18.18 -2.88 -15.09
C THR A 92 -16.87 -3.26 -15.77
N SER A 93 -16.93 -3.59 -17.07
CA SER A 93 -15.74 -3.86 -17.89
C SER A 93 -14.87 -2.64 -18.16
N HIS A 94 -15.37 -1.44 -17.83
CA HIS A 94 -14.62 -0.18 -18.00
C HIS A 94 -13.72 0.13 -16.83
N LYS A 95 -13.99 -0.42 -15.66
CA LYS A 95 -13.20 -0.24 -14.44
C LYS A 95 -12.34 -1.45 -14.16
N GLU A 96 -11.22 -1.20 -13.50
CA GLU A 96 -10.36 -2.23 -12.97
C GLU A 96 -10.46 -2.24 -11.45
N TYR A 97 -10.16 -3.38 -10.84
CA TYR A 97 -10.26 -3.56 -9.41
C TYR A 97 -9.05 -4.31 -8.85
N ILE A 98 -8.78 -4.10 -7.58
CA ILE A 98 -7.82 -4.84 -6.77
C ILE A 98 -8.58 -5.63 -5.71
N ALA A 99 -8.35 -6.93 -5.65
CA ALA A 99 -8.83 -7.80 -4.58
C ALA A 99 -7.74 -7.95 -3.52
N LYS A 100 -8.10 -7.81 -2.24
CA LYS A 100 -7.15 -7.89 -1.13
C LYS A 100 -7.68 -8.84 -0.07
N THR A 101 -6.83 -9.73 0.44
CA THR A 101 -7.13 -10.56 1.61
C THR A 101 -7.10 -9.70 2.88
N LEU A 102 -7.68 -10.21 3.98
CA LEU A 102 -7.74 -9.47 5.25
C LEU A 102 -6.33 -9.14 5.78
N TYR A 103 -5.44 -10.09 5.68
CA TYR A 103 -4.05 -9.96 6.12
C TYR A 103 -3.13 -10.09 4.92
N SER A 104 -2.48 -9.00 4.55
CA SER A 104 -1.47 -9.00 3.52
C SER A 104 -0.24 -8.24 4.03
N GLY A 105 0.93 -8.82 3.82
CA GLY A 105 2.21 -8.19 4.13
C GLY A 105 3.15 -8.33 2.94
N GLY A 106 3.94 -7.30 2.62
CA GLY A 106 4.86 -7.35 1.50
C GLY A 106 4.20 -7.62 0.15
N ARG A 107 2.90 -7.25 0.00
CA ARG A 107 2.05 -7.43 -1.20
C ARG A 107 1.59 -8.87 -1.49
N VAL A 108 1.85 -9.77 -0.60
CA VAL A 108 1.15 -11.06 -0.55
C VAL A 108 -0.31 -10.77 -0.22
N GLY A 109 -1.25 -11.40 -0.98
CA GLY A 109 -2.69 -11.17 -0.78
C GLY A 109 -3.25 -9.89 -1.44
N VAL A 110 -2.54 -9.31 -2.41
CA VAL A 110 -3.02 -8.23 -3.28
C VAL A 110 -3.04 -8.74 -4.72
N PHE A 111 -4.19 -8.71 -5.36
CA PHE A 111 -4.41 -9.29 -6.69
C PHE A 111 -5.09 -8.28 -7.61
N LEU A 112 -4.71 -8.28 -8.90
CA LEU A 112 -5.56 -7.68 -9.94
C LEU A 112 -6.82 -8.53 -10.02
N TYR A 113 -7.98 -7.91 -9.83
CA TYR A 113 -9.25 -8.64 -9.90
C TYR A 113 -9.54 -9.04 -11.35
N GLU A 114 -9.97 -10.27 -11.52
CA GLU A 114 -10.46 -10.82 -12.78
C GLU A 114 -11.87 -11.40 -12.61
N PRO A 115 -12.74 -11.36 -13.65
CA PRO A 115 -14.10 -11.90 -13.56
C PRO A 115 -14.16 -13.38 -13.13
N SER A 116 -13.12 -14.16 -13.40
CA SER A 116 -12.96 -15.54 -12.92
C SER A 116 -12.97 -15.68 -11.41
N MET A 117 -12.59 -14.62 -10.67
CA MET A 117 -12.55 -14.59 -9.20
C MET A 117 -13.94 -14.43 -8.56
N LYS A 118 -15.00 -14.17 -9.34
CA LYS A 118 -16.38 -14.02 -8.82
C LYS A 118 -16.85 -15.18 -7.95
N LYS A 119 -16.47 -16.39 -8.32
CA LYS A 119 -16.83 -17.62 -7.59
C LYS A 119 -16.11 -17.77 -6.25
N ASN A 120 -15.05 -17.01 -6.02
CA ASN A 120 -14.19 -17.10 -4.83
C ASN A 120 -14.10 -15.75 -4.09
N LEU A 121 -15.15 -14.90 -4.16
CA LEU A 121 -15.15 -13.59 -3.49
C LEU A 121 -14.97 -13.70 -1.97
N GLN A 122 -15.37 -14.82 -1.38
CA GLN A 122 -15.22 -15.09 0.06
C GLN A 122 -13.75 -15.16 0.51
N ASP A 123 -12.79 -15.36 -0.41
CA ASP A 123 -11.37 -15.43 -0.10
C ASP A 123 -10.76 -14.03 0.12
N PHE A 124 -11.50 -13.00 -0.21
CA PHE A 124 -11.06 -11.60 -0.09
C PHE A 124 -11.79 -10.87 1.02
N ALA A 125 -11.12 -9.91 1.64
CA ALA A 125 -11.72 -9.02 2.62
C ALA A 125 -12.28 -7.75 1.99
N VAL A 126 -11.62 -7.26 0.94
CA VAL A 126 -12.05 -6.07 0.20
C VAL A 126 -11.79 -6.21 -1.29
N ILE A 127 -12.68 -5.62 -2.07
CA ILE A 127 -12.40 -5.23 -3.46
C ILE A 127 -12.37 -3.72 -3.51
N GLN A 128 -11.38 -3.17 -4.19
CA GLN A 128 -11.15 -1.75 -4.29
C GLN A 128 -10.98 -1.34 -5.75
N GLU A 129 -11.62 -0.25 -6.15
CA GLU A 129 -11.45 0.30 -7.49
C GLU A 129 -9.98 0.66 -7.73
N TYR A 130 -9.45 0.25 -8.87
CA TYR A 130 -8.07 0.54 -9.24
C TYR A 130 -7.94 1.99 -9.70
N ILE A 131 -6.93 2.69 -9.22
CA ILE A 131 -6.63 4.06 -9.65
C ILE A 131 -6.05 4.01 -11.07
N GLY A 132 -6.83 4.47 -12.03
CA GLY A 132 -6.49 4.41 -13.45
C GLY A 132 -5.62 5.56 -13.95
N ASN A 133 -5.54 6.65 -13.19
CA ASN A 133 -4.84 7.89 -13.53
C ASN A 133 -3.80 8.30 -12.47
N PRO A 134 -2.84 7.40 -12.13
CA PRO A 134 -1.78 7.74 -11.19
C PRO A 134 -0.83 8.77 -11.80
N LEU A 135 -0.23 9.60 -10.94
CA LEU A 135 0.94 10.39 -11.33
C LEU A 135 2.08 9.44 -11.69
N LEU A 136 2.71 9.69 -12.82
CA LEU A 136 3.83 8.87 -13.31
C LEU A 136 5.12 9.67 -13.30
N ILE A 137 6.19 9.09 -12.80
CA ILE A 137 7.56 9.61 -12.97
C ILE A 137 8.28 8.72 -13.97
N ASN A 138 8.74 9.32 -15.07
CA ASN A 138 9.39 8.59 -16.17
C ASN A 138 8.58 7.39 -16.69
N GLY A 139 7.23 7.48 -16.59
CA GLY A 139 6.30 6.42 -16.99
C GLY A 139 6.11 5.31 -15.96
N PHE A 140 6.68 5.42 -14.77
CA PHE A 140 6.49 4.48 -13.68
C PHE A 140 5.46 5.01 -12.69
N LYS A 141 4.51 4.15 -12.31
CA LYS A 141 3.59 4.37 -11.20
C LYS A 141 4.32 4.18 -9.88
N PHE A 142 3.94 4.95 -8.87
CA PHE A 142 4.49 4.83 -7.53
C PHE A 142 3.44 5.05 -6.44
N ASP A 143 3.67 4.43 -5.29
CA ASP A 143 3.02 4.78 -4.03
C ASP A 143 4.04 5.48 -3.15
N THR A 144 3.57 6.41 -2.33
CA THR A 144 4.40 7.07 -1.34
C THR A 144 4.09 6.51 0.05
N ARG A 145 5.14 6.04 0.75
CA ARG A 145 5.08 5.67 2.16
C ARG A 145 5.39 6.87 3.03
N LEU A 146 4.41 7.26 3.82
CA LEU A 146 4.54 8.25 4.89
C LEU A 146 4.47 7.59 6.27
N PHE A 147 4.75 8.36 7.31
CA PHE A 147 4.65 7.90 8.68
C PHE A 147 3.75 8.83 9.50
N MET A 148 2.77 8.23 10.18
CA MET A 148 1.94 8.88 11.16
C MET A 148 2.33 8.39 12.56
N VAL A 149 2.50 9.31 13.47
CA VAL A 149 2.79 9.02 14.89
C VAL A 149 1.58 9.39 15.73
N VAL A 150 1.15 8.47 16.59
CA VAL A 150 0.11 8.72 17.58
C VAL A 150 0.77 8.72 18.97
N ASP A 151 0.73 9.87 19.61
CA ASP A 151 1.19 10.11 20.97
C ASP A 151 0.01 10.60 21.81
N CYS A 152 -0.41 9.81 22.80
CA CYS A 152 -1.61 10.10 23.56
C CYS A 152 -1.54 11.39 24.38
N LYS A 153 -0.33 11.86 24.69
CA LYS A 153 -0.12 13.08 25.46
C LYS A 153 0.00 14.32 24.59
N LYS A 154 0.46 14.15 23.34
CA LYS A 154 0.78 15.27 22.44
C LYS A 154 -0.15 15.37 21.24
N GLY A 155 -0.80 14.26 20.84
CA GLY A 155 -1.69 14.22 19.69
C GLY A 155 -1.24 13.23 18.60
N ALA A 156 -1.77 13.38 17.40
CA ALA A 156 -1.34 12.64 16.24
C ALA A 156 -0.66 13.56 15.23
N PHE A 157 0.42 13.08 14.64
CA PHE A 157 1.30 13.86 13.78
C PHE A 157 1.63 13.09 12.50
N LEU A 158 1.66 13.78 11.38
CA LEU A 158 2.16 13.27 10.11
C LEU A 158 3.60 13.75 9.90
N TYR A 159 4.51 12.83 9.64
CA TYR A 159 5.88 13.13 9.26
C TYR A 159 5.93 13.42 7.76
N LYS A 160 6.35 14.63 7.36
CA LYS A 160 6.37 15.07 5.97
C LYS A 160 7.34 14.28 5.09
N PRO A 161 8.57 13.99 5.54
CA PRO A 161 9.46 13.15 4.76
C PRO A 161 8.92 11.72 4.63
N GLY A 162 9.01 11.19 3.42
CA GLY A 162 8.58 9.84 3.10
C GLY A 162 9.43 9.25 1.99
N TYR A 163 9.05 8.08 1.48
CA TYR A 163 9.74 7.46 0.37
C TYR A 163 8.77 6.87 -0.66
N ASN A 164 9.22 6.85 -1.90
CA ASN A 164 8.46 6.37 -3.03
C ASN A 164 8.79 4.90 -3.34
N VAL A 165 7.79 4.15 -3.76
CA VAL A 165 7.91 2.74 -4.14
C VAL A 165 7.29 2.54 -5.50
N TYR A 166 8.09 2.16 -6.48
CA TYR A 166 7.70 2.10 -7.89
C TYR A 166 7.25 0.72 -8.33
N THR A 167 6.48 0.68 -9.43
CA THR A 167 6.25 -0.54 -10.21
C THR A 167 7.56 -1.00 -10.85
N ALA A 168 7.73 -2.30 -11.09
CA ALA A 168 8.94 -2.83 -11.74
C ALA A 168 9.04 -2.46 -13.22
N LYS A 169 7.90 -2.26 -13.86
CA LYS A 169 7.78 -1.88 -15.27
C LYS A 169 6.97 -0.60 -15.42
N ARG A 170 7.15 0.10 -16.53
CA ARG A 170 6.36 1.29 -16.87
C ARG A 170 4.87 0.96 -16.81
N PHE A 171 4.10 1.88 -16.23
CA PHE A 171 2.66 1.74 -16.06
C PHE A 171 1.93 1.60 -17.40
N GLN A 172 0.91 0.75 -17.41
CA GLN A 172 -0.01 0.60 -18.53
C GLN A 172 -1.39 0.28 -17.98
N TYR A 173 -2.33 1.19 -18.18
CA TYR A 173 -3.72 0.97 -17.82
C TYR A 173 -4.30 -0.25 -18.56
N LYS A 174 -5.16 -1.02 -17.89
CA LYS A 174 -5.75 -2.28 -18.40
C LYS A 174 -4.74 -3.38 -18.74
N SER A 175 -3.48 -3.26 -18.37
CA SER A 175 -2.53 -4.36 -18.47
C SER A 175 -2.87 -5.45 -17.44
N LYS A 176 -2.76 -6.71 -17.82
CA LYS A 176 -2.80 -7.84 -16.89
C LYS A 176 -1.46 -8.11 -16.21
N ASP A 177 -0.40 -7.45 -16.66
CA ASP A 177 0.93 -7.56 -16.06
C ASP A 177 0.96 -6.83 -14.72
N ARG A 178 1.04 -7.61 -13.65
CA ARG A 178 1.08 -7.14 -12.28
C ARG A 178 2.27 -6.20 -12.01
N GLU A 179 3.42 -6.43 -12.68
CA GLU A 179 4.63 -5.63 -12.51
C GLU A 179 4.49 -4.19 -13.04
N ARG A 180 3.49 -3.93 -13.87
CA ARG A 180 3.13 -2.61 -14.38
C ARG A 180 2.16 -1.85 -13.49
N LYS A 181 1.49 -2.54 -12.56
CA LYS A 181 0.35 -1.99 -11.82
C LYS A 181 0.53 -2.01 -10.31
N ILE A 182 1.16 -3.04 -9.78
CA ILE A 182 1.38 -3.19 -8.34
C ILE A 182 2.84 -2.89 -8.06
N ASN A 183 3.08 -1.92 -7.20
CA ASN A 183 4.41 -1.47 -6.85
C ASN A 183 5.19 -2.59 -6.16
N GLN A 184 6.50 -2.64 -6.34
CA GLN A 184 7.33 -3.69 -5.78
C GLN A 184 8.14 -3.17 -4.58
N ALA A 185 7.85 -3.69 -3.39
CA ALA A 185 8.55 -3.32 -2.16
C ALA A 185 10.06 -3.60 -2.18
N TYR A 186 10.52 -4.40 -3.16
CA TYR A 186 11.88 -4.92 -3.24
C TYR A 186 12.63 -4.50 -4.51
N ALA A 187 12.14 -3.47 -5.22
CA ALA A 187 12.98 -2.86 -6.24
C ALA A 187 14.28 -2.43 -5.55
N GLY A 188 15.41 -3.01 -5.96
CA GLY A 188 16.73 -2.65 -5.45
C GLY A 188 17.05 -1.20 -5.80
N ASP A 189 18.11 -0.66 -5.20
CA ASP A 189 18.54 0.72 -5.46
C ASP A 189 18.83 0.95 -6.95
N ASP A 190 19.32 -0.07 -7.67
CA ASP A 190 19.57 -0.02 -9.12
C ASP A 190 18.33 0.41 -9.93
N HIS A 191 17.14 0.01 -9.50
CA HIS A 191 15.90 0.39 -10.21
C HIS A 191 15.67 1.91 -10.19
N TYR A 192 16.00 2.57 -9.08
CA TYR A 192 15.88 4.03 -8.96
C TYR A 192 16.92 4.73 -9.83
N ASP A 193 18.15 4.24 -9.83
CA ASP A 193 19.26 4.87 -10.56
C ASP A 193 19.11 4.69 -12.07
N ILE A 194 18.87 3.48 -12.55
CA ILE A 194 18.71 3.16 -13.98
C ILE A 194 17.58 3.97 -14.62
N HIS A 195 16.50 4.21 -13.87
CA HIS A 195 15.32 4.91 -14.38
C HIS A 195 15.22 6.36 -13.94
N ASN A 196 16.22 6.86 -13.20
CA ASN A 196 16.26 8.22 -12.65
C ASN A 196 14.96 8.54 -11.88
N LEU A 197 14.64 7.72 -10.86
CA LEU A 197 13.42 7.82 -10.09
C LEU A 197 13.70 8.43 -8.71
N PRO A 198 12.92 9.44 -8.26
CA PRO A 198 13.09 10.02 -6.93
C PRO A 198 12.82 8.98 -5.84
N ARG A 199 13.77 8.82 -4.93
CA ARG A 199 13.68 7.89 -3.82
C ARG A 199 12.79 8.40 -2.69
N THR A 200 12.95 9.69 -2.40
CA THR A 200 12.27 10.35 -1.28
C THR A 200 11.25 11.36 -1.77
N THR A 201 10.35 11.75 -0.88
CA THR A 201 9.35 12.77 -1.19
C THR A 201 9.98 14.15 -1.43
N SER A 202 11.12 14.43 -0.79
CA SER A 202 11.85 15.69 -1.01
C SER A 202 12.41 15.81 -2.43
N GLU A 203 12.64 14.70 -3.13
CA GLU A 203 13.14 14.72 -4.50
C GLU A 203 12.02 14.95 -5.54
N LEU A 204 10.75 14.86 -5.14
CA LEU A 204 9.60 15.07 -6.04
C LEU A 204 9.53 16.49 -6.61
N PHE A 205 10.13 17.48 -5.92
CA PHE A 205 10.16 18.86 -6.43
C PHE A 205 10.88 18.97 -7.77
N MET A 206 11.88 18.13 -8.02
CA MET A 206 12.62 18.09 -9.30
C MET A 206 11.71 17.72 -10.49
N TYR A 207 10.56 17.15 -10.21
CA TYR A 207 9.53 16.77 -11.18
C TYR A 207 8.32 17.70 -11.14
N HIS A 208 8.46 18.88 -10.53
CA HIS A 208 7.40 19.90 -10.40
C HIS A 208 6.15 19.41 -9.66
N VAL A 209 6.29 18.40 -8.81
CA VAL A 209 5.20 17.91 -7.97
C VAL A 209 5.00 18.88 -6.80
N PRO A 210 3.79 19.43 -6.59
CA PRO A 210 3.51 20.40 -5.50
C PRO A 210 3.33 19.64 -4.16
N TYR A 211 4.41 19.02 -3.69
CA TYR A 211 4.37 18.07 -2.57
C TYR A 211 3.85 18.69 -1.27
N ASP A 212 4.17 19.97 -0.99
CA ASP A 212 3.71 20.65 0.22
C ASP A 212 2.17 20.79 0.28
N GLN A 213 1.53 21.00 -0.87
CA GLN A 213 0.06 21.03 -0.96
C GLN A 213 -0.53 19.63 -0.79
N ILE A 214 0.09 18.63 -1.42
CA ILE A 214 -0.34 17.23 -1.35
C ILE A 214 -0.23 16.70 0.08
N ILE A 215 0.88 16.95 0.77
CA ILE A 215 1.08 16.45 2.14
C ILE A 215 0.11 17.09 3.14
N TYR A 216 -0.26 18.35 2.92
CA TYR A 216 -1.27 19.03 3.72
C TYR A 216 -2.66 18.41 3.50
N ASP A 217 -3.05 18.15 2.25
CA ASP A 217 -4.30 17.45 1.93
C ASP A 217 -4.35 16.06 2.57
N VAL A 218 -3.25 15.29 2.49
CA VAL A 218 -3.12 13.99 3.16
C VAL A 218 -3.30 14.12 4.67
N ALA A 219 -2.72 15.15 5.29
CA ALA A 219 -2.89 15.41 6.72
C ALA A 219 -4.37 15.65 7.07
N MET A 220 -5.11 16.39 6.25
CA MET A 220 -6.55 16.63 6.44
C MET A 220 -7.38 15.36 6.22
N LYS A 221 -7.03 14.52 5.28
CA LYS A 221 -7.64 13.19 5.07
C LYS A 221 -7.40 12.28 6.27
N LEU A 222 -6.17 12.22 6.79
CA LEU A 222 -5.84 11.46 8.01
C LEU A 222 -6.60 11.98 9.24
N ARG A 223 -6.73 13.30 9.40
CA ARG A 223 -7.57 13.88 10.45
C ARG A 223 -9.01 13.35 10.38
N LYS A 224 -9.62 13.32 9.19
CA LYS A 224 -10.98 12.78 9.02
C LYS A 224 -11.04 11.29 9.38
N ILE A 225 -10.05 10.49 9.02
CA ILE A 225 -9.98 9.07 9.38
C ILE A 225 -9.92 8.91 10.92
N ILE A 226 -9.06 9.65 11.60
CA ILE A 226 -8.93 9.63 13.06
C ILE A 226 -10.26 10.00 13.71
N LEU A 227 -10.88 11.08 13.29
CA LEU A 227 -12.15 11.54 13.83
C LEU A 227 -13.31 10.59 13.53
N ALA A 228 -13.26 9.82 12.45
CA ALA A 228 -14.26 8.81 12.11
C ALA A 228 -14.08 7.51 12.89
N THR A 229 -12.89 7.23 13.40
CA THR A 229 -12.61 5.99 14.13
C THR A 229 -13.39 5.99 15.46
N PRO A 230 -14.29 5.04 15.71
CA PRO A 230 -15.19 5.06 16.88
C PRO A 230 -14.50 4.63 18.18
N THR A 231 -13.38 3.95 18.07
CA THR A 231 -12.62 3.43 19.20
C THR A 231 -11.54 4.40 19.67
N ASP A 232 -11.13 4.26 20.93
CA ASP A 232 -9.92 4.89 21.43
C ASP A 232 -8.73 4.40 20.60
N ILE A 233 -8.06 5.33 19.94
CA ILE A 233 -6.87 5.06 19.14
C ILE A 233 -5.58 5.31 19.93
N CYS A 234 -5.72 5.67 21.21
CA CYS A 234 -4.60 5.99 22.07
C CYS A 234 -3.87 4.72 22.49
N PRO A 235 -2.67 4.44 22.00
CA PRO A 235 -1.88 3.30 22.44
C PRO A 235 -1.27 3.59 23.83
N MET A 236 -0.97 2.54 24.59
CA MET A 236 -0.26 2.70 25.87
C MET A 236 1.13 3.36 25.73
N LYS A 237 1.71 3.29 24.54
CA LYS A 237 2.99 3.90 24.16
C LYS A 237 2.82 4.58 22.81
N THR A 238 3.63 5.63 22.56
CA THR A 238 3.72 6.25 21.23
C THR A 238 3.85 5.20 20.14
N SER A 239 2.99 5.25 19.14
CA SER A 239 2.93 4.28 18.05
C SER A 239 3.17 4.93 16.69
N ILE A 240 3.94 4.24 15.86
CA ILE A 240 4.21 4.63 14.48
C ILE A 240 3.32 3.81 13.54
N TYR A 241 2.65 4.49 12.63
CA TYR A 241 1.85 3.91 11.55
C TYR A 241 2.45 4.26 10.20
N GLY A 242 2.47 3.32 9.27
CA GLY A 242 2.84 3.58 7.88
C GLY A 242 1.59 3.90 7.07
N VAL A 243 1.59 5.01 6.39
CA VAL A 243 0.52 5.44 5.50
C VAL A 243 0.96 5.25 4.06
N ASP A 244 0.29 4.41 3.32
CA ASP A 244 0.50 4.25 1.89
C ASP A 244 -0.50 5.11 1.14
N MET A 245 -0.01 6.01 0.31
CA MET A 245 -0.81 6.87 -0.53
C MET A 245 -0.37 6.80 -1.99
N GLU A 246 -1.30 7.11 -2.89
CA GLU A 246 -1.06 7.29 -4.32
C GLU A 246 -1.40 8.72 -4.72
N ILE A 247 -0.53 9.36 -5.49
CA ILE A 247 -0.76 10.68 -6.06
C ILE A 247 -1.36 10.50 -7.46
N LEU A 248 -2.40 11.24 -7.77
CA LEU A 248 -3.06 11.25 -9.07
C LEU A 248 -2.39 12.23 -10.03
N ASP A 249 -2.68 12.10 -11.31
CA ASP A 249 -2.15 12.99 -12.38
C ASP A 249 -2.58 14.46 -12.23
N ASN A 250 -3.68 14.73 -11.53
CA ASN A 250 -4.16 16.05 -11.16
C ASN A 250 -3.64 16.57 -9.80
N PHE A 251 -2.67 15.86 -9.20
CA PHE A 251 -2.09 16.10 -7.88
C PHE A 251 -3.04 15.91 -6.68
N ASP A 252 -4.24 15.38 -6.87
CA ASP A 252 -5.03 14.85 -5.76
C ASP A 252 -4.35 13.60 -5.20
N SER A 253 -4.75 13.15 -4.01
CA SER A 253 -4.16 11.99 -3.36
C SER A 253 -5.24 10.99 -2.92
N LYS A 254 -4.89 9.71 -2.86
CA LYS A 254 -5.71 8.66 -2.26
C LYS A 254 -4.92 7.89 -1.23
N ILE A 255 -5.49 7.68 -0.05
CA ILE A 255 -4.91 6.80 0.96
C ILE A 255 -5.27 5.36 0.59
N ILE A 256 -4.25 4.51 0.43
CA ILE A 256 -4.40 3.12 0.02
C ILE A 256 -4.57 2.20 1.23
N GLU A 257 -3.74 2.42 2.27
CA GLU A 257 -3.82 1.68 3.52
C GLU A 257 -3.05 2.36 4.65
N ILE A 258 -3.37 2.00 5.89
CA ILE A 258 -2.63 2.40 7.09
C ILE A 258 -2.14 1.15 7.80
N ASN A 259 -0.82 1.01 7.90
CA ASN A 259 -0.14 -0.15 8.47
C ASN A 259 0.21 0.10 9.94
N SER A 260 -0.30 -0.72 10.86
CA SER A 260 -0.06 -0.57 12.31
C SER A 260 1.34 -0.97 12.76
N LYS A 261 2.11 -1.64 11.91
CA LYS A 261 3.50 -2.04 12.19
C LYS A 261 4.34 -1.86 10.93
N PRO A 262 4.64 -0.61 10.53
CA PRO A 262 5.45 -0.38 9.36
C PRO A 262 6.88 -0.90 9.57
N SER A 263 7.50 -1.40 8.52
CA SER A 263 8.92 -1.71 8.56
C SER A 263 9.72 -0.41 8.73
N THR A 264 10.61 -0.39 9.70
CA THR A 264 11.54 0.73 9.96
C THR A 264 13.00 0.28 9.92
N ARG A 265 13.25 -0.94 9.43
CA ARG A 265 14.58 -1.50 9.22
C ARG A 265 14.64 -2.19 7.87
N PHE A 266 15.54 -1.75 7.01
CA PHE A 266 15.66 -2.21 5.63
C PHE A 266 17.07 -2.73 5.38
N LYS A 267 17.23 -4.05 5.16
CA LYS A 267 18.55 -4.69 4.99
C LYS A 267 19.28 -4.25 3.72
N LYS A 268 18.55 -3.90 2.65
CA LYS A 268 19.11 -3.64 1.31
C LYS A 268 18.97 -2.18 0.86
N THR A 269 18.51 -1.27 1.72
CA THR A 269 18.25 0.13 1.36
C THR A 269 18.69 1.05 2.49
N PRO A 270 20.01 1.37 2.59
CA PRO A 270 20.57 2.20 3.66
C PRO A 270 19.86 3.54 3.84
N TRP A 271 19.53 4.23 2.74
CA TRP A 271 18.86 5.52 2.75
C TRP A 271 17.46 5.48 3.40
N LYS A 272 16.72 4.35 3.29
CA LYS A 272 15.46 4.17 4.03
C LYS A 272 15.69 4.06 5.53
N ASN A 273 16.82 3.48 5.95
CA ASN A 273 17.18 3.43 7.36
C ASN A 273 17.53 4.80 7.92
N GLU A 274 18.18 5.66 7.12
CA GLU A 274 18.48 7.05 7.50
C GLU A 274 17.19 7.84 7.71
N LEU A 275 16.24 7.77 6.75
CA LEU A 275 14.95 8.41 6.88
C LEU A 275 14.19 7.94 8.14
N THR A 276 14.14 6.63 8.39
CA THR A 276 13.44 6.09 9.57
C THR A 276 14.21 6.30 10.87
N ARG A 277 15.51 6.58 10.82
CA ARG A 277 16.30 7.04 11.97
C ARG A 277 15.92 8.48 12.29
N ALA A 278 15.95 9.39 11.30
CA ALA A 278 15.54 10.78 11.46
C ALA A 278 14.12 10.88 12.04
N LEU A 279 13.18 10.10 11.50
CA LEU A 279 11.83 9.99 12.08
C LEU A 279 11.87 9.70 13.60
N ARG A 280 12.65 8.73 14.03
CA ARG A 280 12.74 8.35 15.47
C ARG A 280 13.43 9.40 16.32
N ASP A 281 14.47 10.02 15.80
CA ASP A 281 15.26 11.03 16.52
C ASP A 281 14.44 12.32 16.71
N GLU A 282 13.55 12.64 15.77
CA GLU A 282 12.66 13.80 15.83
C GLU A 282 11.34 13.53 16.59
N MET A 283 11.03 12.26 16.89
CA MET A 283 9.84 11.93 17.67
C MET A 283 9.92 12.57 19.06
N GLY A 284 8.84 13.27 19.40
CA GLY A 284 8.75 13.97 20.69
C GLY A 284 8.99 15.48 20.60
N SER A 285 9.81 15.97 19.69
CA SER A 285 9.89 17.41 19.41
C SER A 285 8.71 17.86 18.54
N TYR A 286 8.37 17.06 17.52
CA TYR A 286 7.32 17.32 16.52
C TYR A 286 7.43 18.72 15.91
N ASP A 287 8.65 19.09 15.53
CA ASP A 287 8.93 20.39 14.90
C ASP A 287 8.10 20.56 13.60
N SER A 288 7.48 21.73 13.45
CA SER A 288 6.60 22.03 12.31
C SER A 288 7.31 22.04 10.96
N SER A 289 8.65 22.10 10.93
CA SER A 289 9.43 21.94 9.69
C SER A 289 9.17 20.58 9.05
N ASN A 290 9.15 19.51 9.84
CA ASN A 290 8.99 18.13 9.40
C ASN A 290 7.69 17.47 9.83
N TRP A 291 6.88 18.12 10.67
CA TRP A 291 5.67 17.52 11.22
C TRP A 291 4.44 18.37 10.98
N ILE A 292 3.30 17.72 10.70
CA ILE A 292 1.97 18.34 10.67
C ILE A 292 1.14 17.68 11.77
N GLN A 293 0.65 18.49 12.72
CA GLN A 293 -0.31 18.00 13.71
C GLN A 293 -1.66 17.75 13.03
N ILE A 294 -2.16 16.51 13.12
CA ILE A 294 -3.40 16.07 12.48
C ILE A 294 -4.54 15.86 13.49
N ALA A 295 -4.22 15.66 14.77
CA ALA A 295 -5.23 15.57 15.82
C ALA A 295 -4.66 15.98 17.17
N GLU A 296 -5.48 16.63 18.00
CA GLU A 296 -5.18 16.95 19.38
C GLU A 296 -5.30 15.71 20.28
N PRO A 297 -4.65 15.67 21.47
CA PRO A 297 -4.73 14.54 22.40
C PRO A 297 -6.17 14.14 22.76
N CYS A 298 -7.04 15.12 23.03
CA CYS A 298 -8.45 14.88 23.38
C CYS A 298 -9.28 14.22 22.25
N SER A 299 -8.83 14.34 21.00
CA SER A 299 -9.48 13.70 19.86
C SER A 299 -9.15 12.21 19.74
N LEU A 300 -8.12 11.75 20.44
CA LEU A 300 -7.62 10.38 20.40
C LEU A 300 -8.27 9.49 21.46
N THR A 301 -8.73 10.08 22.57
CA THR A 301 -9.46 9.39 23.63
C THR A 301 -10.94 9.67 23.49
N LYS A 302 -11.76 8.64 23.27
CA LYS A 302 -13.21 8.77 23.33
C LYS A 302 -13.64 8.35 24.72
N SER A 303 -14.10 9.32 25.52
CA SER A 303 -14.68 9.01 26.84
C SER A 303 -15.78 7.97 26.69
N VAL A 304 -15.63 6.88 27.41
CA VAL A 304 -16.72 5.89 27.64
C VAL A 304 -17.78 6.60 28.47
N GLY A 305 -18.64 7.40 27.85
CA GLY A 305 -19.64 8.13 28.61
C GLY A 305 -20.45 9.18 27.90
N GLN A 306 -20.74 9.01 26.61
CA GLN A 306 -21.89 9.68 25.99
C GLN A 306 -22.70 8.68 25.20
N LYS A 307 -23.52 7.90 25.93
CA LYS A 307 -24.77 7.36 25.38
C LYS A 307 -25.70 8.57 25.23
N GLN A 308 -25.90 9.03 24.02
CA GLN A 308 -27.11 9.76 23.64
C GLN A 308 -28.14 8.78 23.12
#